data_d7b14882a92eb0ff02ec0b26bfeed671
#
_entry.id   d7b14882a92eb0ff02ec0b26bfeed671
#
_cell.length_a   1.000
_cell.length_b   1.000
_cell.length_c   1.000
_cell.angle_alpha   90.00
_cell.angle_beta   90.00
_cell.angle_gamma   90.00
#
_symmetry.space_group_name_H-M   'P 1'
#
loop_
_entity.id
_entity.type
_entity.pdbx_description
1 polymer ?
#
loop_
_entity_poly.entity_id
_entity_poly.type
_entity_poly.pdbx_seq_one_letter_code
_entity_poly.pdbx_strand_id
1 'polypeptide(L)'
;MERTMKKMIKRVLLITAAILLIAGSVSYGEETAPADGNLIVRVGFVYPKTGDLASFGEFTEEWTKYAIDQANSKGITIDGQPATISLITADSQSDPKEARKAAKQLIEEKNIDIMITSKTADTTVPVSEICENKGIVCLSVDTPDEAWAVKPHKYSFHAGFDIASELNCFMDAWNEIETNGRVGVMHPNDSEGSTMINVLPNYVKDQGYTAYDPGAYLAGQKNFTNIIRNLRTQKVEVLAGVMTNADFETFYAQLKEEGYLENIRVITIAKTALFKKDIERLDVEGLCTEIWWDSSFPTVSSIDGSTSAELNEQFTRLTGQDHAPAAVGYDYANIEILYAVLNSAGSLSSEKLIEAARNLDLDTVIGKVKYNERNYSVQPLAEGQWVIGSAGDWERTIISAGSVEGLEPTGTIRLLQ
;
A
#
# COMPACT_ATOMS: atom_id res chain seq x y z
N MET A 1 31.63 -43.43 -37.19
CA MET A 1 32.07 -42.60 -36.07
C MET A 1 31.78 -41.10 -36.31
N GLU A 2 32.02 -40.58 -37.49
CA GLU A 2 31.81 -39.15 -37.82
C GLU A 2 30.35 -38.66 -37.84
N ARG A 3 29.38 -39.52 -38.23
CA ARG A 3 27.95 -39.21 -38.22
C ARG A 3 27.33 -39.09 -36.81
N THR A 4 27.88 -39.80 -35.86
CA THR A 4 27.41 -39.81 -34.47
C THR A 4 27.94 -38.59 -33.71
N MET A 5 29.15 -38.17 -34.02
CA MET A 5 29.78 -36.97 -33.45
C MET A 5 29.11 -35.68 -33.95
N LYS A 6 28.71 -35.59 -35.21
CA LYS A 6 27.95 -34.42 -35.75
C LYS A 6 26.52 -34.30 -35.19
N LYS A 7 25.88 -35.42 -34.80
CA LYS A 7 24.58 -35.41 -34.11
C LYS A 7 24.71 -34.99 -32.63
N MET A 8 25.79 -35.34 -31.95
CA MET A 8 26.07 -34.90 -30.60
C MET A 8 26.40 -33.40 -30.53
N ILE A 9 27.20 -32.89 -31.44
CA ILE A 9 27.54 -31.46 -31.50
C ILE A 9 26.31 -30.58 -31.80
N LYS A 10 25.39 -31.03 -32.69
CA LYS A 10 24.11 -30.35 -32.90
C LYS A 10 23.15 -30.38 -31.70
N ARG A 11 23.17 -31.42 -30.87
CA ARG A 11 22.38 -31.50 -29.64
C ARG A 11 22.97 -30.68 -28.50
N VAL A 12 24.29 -30.56 -28.42
CA VAL A 12 24.96 -29.69 -27.43
C VAL A 12 24.78 -28.21 -27.80
N LEU A 13 24.80 -27.83 -29.08
CA LEU A 13 24.52 -26.46 -29.53
C LEU A 13 23.06 -26.05 -29.44
N LEU A 14 22.10 -26.99 -29.41
CA LEU A 14 20.68 -26.71 -29.14
C LEU A 14 20.33 -26.65 -27.66
N ILE A 15 21.12 -27.22 -26.76
CA ILE A 15 20.95 -27.16 -25.32
C ILE A 15 21.63 -25.92 -24.74
N THR A 16 22.71 -25.42 -25.35
CA THR A 16 23.37 -24.16 -24.94
C THR A 16 22.62 -22.90 -25.43
N ALA A 17 21.73 -23.00 -26.43
CA ALA A 17 20.88 -21.90 -26.85
C ALA A 17 19.57 -21.77 -26.01
N ALA A 18 19.25 -22.77 -25.17
CA ALA A 18 18.05 -22.76 -24.30
C ALA A 18 18.33 -22.38 -22.87
N ILE A 19 19.58 -22.10 -22.47
CA ILE A 19 19.97 -21.72 -21.08
C ILE A 19 20.33 -20.22 -20.97
N LEU A 20 20.20 -19.43 -22.04
CA LEU A 20 20.58 -18.01 -22.07
C LEU A 20 19.39 -17.05 -22.27
N LEU A 21 18.20 -17.39 -21.75
CA LEU A 21 17.02 -16.50 -21.77
C LEU A 21 16.15 -16.70 -20.53
N ILE A 22 16.77 -16.67 -19.35
CA ILE A 22 16.11 -16.26 -18.11
C ILE A 22 16.89 -15.05 -17.57
N ALA A 23 17.04 -14.03 -18.39
CA ALA A 23 17.09 -12.67 -17.93
C ALA A 23 15.63 -12.33 -17.64
N GLY A 24 15.27 -12.21 -16.37
CA GLY A 24 13.94 -11.79 -15.96
C GLY A 24 13.58 -10.52 -16.71
N SER A 25 12.73 -10.64 -17.71
CA SER A 25 12.18 -9.50 -18.42
C SER A 25 11.23 -8.82 -17.45
N VAL A 26 11.62 -7.63 -16.99
CA VAL A 26 10.67 -6.72 -16.32
C VAL A 26 9.56 -6.46 -17.34
N SER A 27 8.32 -6.83 -17.00
CA SER A 27 7.16 -6.55 -17.84
C SER A 27 6.86 -5.06 -17.73
N TYR A 28 7.04 -4.33 -18.83
CA TYR A 28 6.64 -2.91 -18.94
C TYR A 28 5.24 -2.83 -19.52
N GLY A 29 4.41 -1.95 -18.93
CA GLY A 29 3.16 -1.53 -19.57
C GLY A 29 3.43 -0.72 -20.84
N GLU A 30 2.52 -0.77 -21.81
CA GLU A 30 2.65 -0.03 -23.06
C GLU A 30 2.65 1.49 -22.83
N GLU A 31 3.62 2.20 -23.43
CA GLU A 31 3.64 3.65 -23.51
C GLU A 31 2.48 4.12 -24.41
N THR A 32 1.52 4.86 -23.85
CA THR A 32 0.44 5.45 -24.65
C THR A 32 1.00 6.57 -25.51
N ALA A 33 0.88 6.45 -26.83
CA ALA A 33 1.31 7.49 -27.75
C ALA A 33 0.42 8.75 -27.58
N PRO A 34 1.01 9.98 -27.61
CA PRO A 34 0.25 11.20 -27.41
C PRO A 34 -0.66 11.49 -28.59
N ALA A 35 -1.83 12.07 -28.30
CA ALA A 35 -2.61 12.79 -29.29
C ALA A 35 -1.99 14.19 -29.51
N ASP A 36 -1.77 14.56 -30.77
CA ASP A 36 -1.63 15.93 -31.25
C ASP A 36 -0.42 16.79 -30.79
N GLY A 37 0.80 16.26 -30.80
CA GLY A 37 2.02 17.09 -30.73
C GLY A 37 2.30 17.74 -29.37
N ASN A 38 1.62 17.33 -28.29
CA ASN A 38 1.87 17.80 -26.94
C ASN A 38 3.22 17.30 -26.42
N LEU A 39 3.81 18.05 -25.48
CA LEU A 39 4.96 17.58 -24.71
C LEU A 39 4.55 16.33 -23.90
N ILE A 40 5.38 15.31 -23.91
CA ILE A 40 5.12 14.11 -23.10
C ILE A 40 5.84 14.22 -21.77
N VAL A 41 5.08 14.14 -20.66
CA VAL A 41 5.62 13.94 -19.32
C VAL A 41 5.64 12.44 -19.04
N ARG A 42 6.82 11.83 -19.05
CA ARG A 42 7.00 10.40 -18.75
C ARG A 42 7.02 10.15 -17.27
N VAL A 43 5.98 9.49 -16.78
CA VAL A 43 5.84 9.14 -15.36
C VAL A 43 6.15 7.66 -15.19
N GLY A 44 7.22 7.36 -14.45
CA GLY A 44 7.52 5.99 -14.04
C GLY A 44 6.69 5.59 -12.82
N PHE A 45 6.13 4.39 -12.83
CA PHE A 45 5.39 3.84 -11.68
C PHE A 45 5.86 2.45 -11.33
N VAL A 46 6.40 2.30 -10.11
CA VAL A 46 6.79 1.01 -9.55
C VAL A 46 5.79 0.61 -8.47
N TYR A 47 5.20 -0.57 -8.60
CA TYR A 47 4.23 -1.13 -7.65
C TYR A 47 4.30 -2.67 -7.66
N PRO A 48 3.78 -3.40 -6.64
CA PRO A 48 3.81 -4.86 -6.59
C PRO A 48 2.67 -5.45 -7.44
N LYS A 49 2.96 -5.72 -8.72
CA LYS A 49 2.03 -6.40 -9.63
C LYS A 49 1.97 -7.90 -9.38
N THR A 50 3.08 -8.48 -8.90
CA THR A 50 3.23 -9.90 -8.57
C THR A 50 3.90 -10.08 -7.21
N GLY A 51 3.91 -11.32 -6.69
CA GLY A 51 4.50 -11.67 -5.40
C GLY A 51 3.50 -11.62 -4.23
N ASP A 52 4.02 -11.65 -3.01
CA ASP A 52 3.21 -11.81 -1.78
C ASP A 52 2.31 -10.59 -1.47
N LEU A 53 2.62 -9.43 -2.05
CA LEU A 53 1.85 -8.19 -1.92
C LEU A 53 1.01 -7.87 -3.16
N ALA A 54 0.82 -8.82 -4.09
CA ALA A 54 0.09 -8.60 -5.33
C ALA A 54 -1.37 -8.16 -5.10
N SER A 55 -1.97 -8.50 -3.96
CA SER A 55 -3.31 -8.01 -3.58
C SER A 55 -3.38 -6.49 -3.51
N PHE A 56 -2.28 -5.84 -3.08
CA PHE A 56 -2.18 -4.39 -3.04
C PHE A 56 -2.08 -3.77 -4.44
N GLY A 57 -1.49 -4.48 -5.39
CA GLY A 57 -1.30 -4.01 -6.77
C GLY A 57 -2.46 -4.32 -7.72
N GLU A 58 -3.49 -5.02 -7.25
CA GLU A 58 -4.65 -5.38 -8.07
C GLU A 58 -5.43 -4.13 -8.50
N PHE A 59 -5.76 -4.03 -9.79
CA PHE A 59 -6.40 -2.88 -10.44
C PHE A 59 -5.62 -1.56 -10.39
N THR A 60 -4.44 -1.53 -9.77
CA THR A 60 -3.65 -0.30 -9.62
C THR A 60 -3.33 0.35 -10.96
N GLU A 61 -2.94 -0.43 -11.98
CA GLU A 61 -2.56 0.13 -13.29
C GLU A 61 -3.77 0.74 -14.01
N GLU A 62 -4.89 0.03 -14.07
CA GLU A 62 -6.12 0.49 -14.71
C GLU A 62 -6.68 1.73 -14.02
N TRP A 63 -6.67 1.74 -12.69
CA TRP A 63 -7.19 2.84 -11.90
C TRP A 63 -6.28 4.07 -11.97
N THR A 64 -4.97 3.89 -11.94
CA THR A 64 -4.01 4.99 -12.13
C THR A 64 -4.12 5.60 -13.53
N LYS A 65 -4.31 4.77 -14.58
CA LYS A 65 -4.59 5.26 -15.94
C LYS A 65 -5.87 6.08 -16.00
N TYR A 66 -6.95 5.63 -15.35
CA TYR A 66 -8.18 6.40 -15.25
C TYR A 66 -7.93 7.78 -14.61
N ALA A 67 -7.23 7.85 -13.47
CA ALA A 67 -6.90 9.13 -12.82
C ALA A 67 -6.04 10.04 -13.71
N ILE A 68 -5.06 9.47 -14.44
CA ILE A 68 -4.25 10.20 -15.41
C ILE A 68 -5.09 10.73 -16.56
N ASP A 69 -6.06 10.00 -17.07
CA ASP A 69 -6.97 10.45 -18.13
C ASP A 69 -7.81 11.65 -17.65
N GLN A 70 -8.27 11.62 -16.38
CA GLN A 70 -8.94 12.78 -15.78
C GLN A 70 -8.00 14.00 -15.71
N ALA A 71 -6.75 13.82 -15.22
CA ALA A 71 -5.75 14.87 -15.16
C ALA A 71 -5.42 15.45 -16.55
N ASN A 72 -5.18 14.58 -17.54
CA ASN A 72 -4.91 14.98 -18.93
C ASN A 72 -6.09 15.76 -19.55
N SER A 73 -7.33 15.37 -19.22
CA SER A 73 -8.53 16.06 -19.73
C SER A 73 -8.65 17.52 -19.24
N LYS A 74 -8.09 17.81 -18.07
CA LYS A 74 -8.05 19.18 -17.49
C LYS A 74 -6.94 20.03 -18.10
N GLY A 75 -5.96 19.38 -18.72
CA GLY A 75 -4.82 20.04 -19.35
C GLY A 75 -3.68 20.33 -18.37
N ILE A 76 -2.47 20.17 -18.88
CA ILE A 76 -1.22 20.45 -18.19
C ILE A 76 -0.38 21.34 -19.09
N THR A 77 0.33 22.30 -18.51
CA THR A 77 1.24 23.18 -19.24
C THR A 77 2.63 23.11 -18.63
N ILE A 78 3.62 22.73 -19.44
CA ILE A 78 5.04 22.64 -19.07
C ILE A 78 5.84 23.56 -19.98
N ASP A 79 6.63 24.46 -19.38
CA ASP A 79 7.44 25.48 -20.07
C ASP A 79 6.64 26.25 -21.16
N GLY A 80 5.35 26.52 -20.85
CA GLY A 80 4.43 27.25 -21.73
C GLY A 80 3.82 26.43 -22.87
N GLN A 81 4.06 25.10 -22.91
CA GLN A 81 3.51 24.20 -23.92
C GLN A 81 2.49 23.25 -23.32
N PRO A 82 1.41 22.89 -24.04
CA PRO A 82 0.53 21.82 -23.64
C PRO A 82 1.29 20.51 -23.44
N ALA A 83 1.01 19.80 -22.34
CA ALA A 83 1.66 18.56 -22.01
C ALA A 83 0.64 17.45 -21.71
N THR A 84 1.06 16.20 -21.83
CA THR A 84 0.26 15.01 -21.55
C THR A 84 1.08 14.04 -20.69
N ILE A 85 0.51 13.56 -19.59
CA ILE A 85 1.12 12.52 -18.77
C ILE A 85 1.04 11.18 -19.53
N SER A 86 2.17 10.50 -19.61
CA SER A 86 2.31 9.13 -20.13
C SER A 86 2.87 8.24 -19.02
N LEU A 87 2.15 7.17 -18.68
CA LEU A 87 2.51 6.25 -17.61
C LEU A 87 3.35 5.08 -18.13
N ILE A 88 4.45 4.78 -17.46
CA ILE A 88 5.30 3.61 -17.72
C ILE A 88 5.41 2.83 -16.41
N THR A 89 4.82 1.64 -16.36
CA THR A 89 4.76 0.81 -15.17
C THR A 89 5.88 -0.21 -15.09
N ALA A 90 6.29 -0.59 -13.88
CA ALA A 90 7.22 -1.69 -13.63
C ALA A 90 6.85 -2.43 -12.35
N ASP A 91 7.02 -3.76 -12.37
CA ASP A 91 6.68 -4.66 -11.28
C ASP A 91 7.82 -4.72 -10.24
N SER A 92 7.51 -4.44 -8.97
CA SER A 92 8.44 -4.64 -7.86
C SER A 92 8.57 -6.11 -7.46
N GLN A 93 7.67 -6.98 -7.93
CA GLN A 93 7.59 -8.39 -7.55
C GLN A 93 7.49 -8.61 -6.03
N SER A 94 7.01 -7.61 -5.30
CA SER A 94 6.95 -7.59 -3.82
C SER A 94 8.32 -7.79 -3.15
N ASP A 95 9.41 -7.48 -3.85
CA ASP A 95 10.79 -7.62 -3.38
C ASP A 95 11.52 -6.28 -3.44
N PRO A 96 12.14 -5.81 -2.31
CA PRO A 96 12.85 -4.53 -2.27
C PRO A 96 14.03 -4.41 -3.24
N LYS A 97 14.66 -5.52 -3.65
CA LYS A 97 15.77 -5.51 -4.62
C LYS A 97 15.24 -5.35 -6.04
N GLU A 98 14.16 -6.07 -6.37
CA GLU A 98 13.50 -5.92 -7.67
C GLU A 98 12.84 -4.54 -7.81
N ALA A 99 12.28 -3.97 -6.72
CA ALA A 99 11.80 -2.59 -6.71
C ALA A 99 12.90 -1.57 -7.05
N ARG A 100 14.10 -1.71 -6.44
CA ARG A 100 15.27 -0.87 -6.80
C ARG A 100 15.69 -1.04 -8.24
N LYS A 101 15.70 -2.27 -8.74
CA LYS A 101 16.07 -2.57 -10.12
C LYS A 101 15.06 -1.97 -11.10
N ALA A 102 13.76 -2.14 -10.83
CA ALA A 102 12.68 -1.57 -11.64
C ALA A 102 12.78 -0.04 -11.71
N ALA A 103 12.95 0.64 -10.57
CA ALA A 103 13.12 2.09 -10.51
C ALA A 103 14.35 2.55 -11.33
N LYS A 104 15.48 1.86 -11.18
CA LYS A 104 16.70 2.17 -11.92
C LYS A 104 16.50 2.02 -13.44
N GLN A 105 15.81 0.97 -13.86
CA GLN A 105 15.54 0.73 -15.28
C GLN A 105 14.60 1.79 -15.88
N LEU A 106 13.53 2.18 -15.15
CA LEU A 106 12.65 3.27 -15.57
C LEU A 106 13.42 4.57 -15.77
N ILE A 107 14.34 4.90 -14.87
CA ILE A 107 15.15 6.12 -14.97
C ILE A 107 16.16 6.03 -16.11
N GLU A 108 16.94 4.96 -16.21
CA GLU A 108 18.10 4.87 -17.11
C GLU A 108 17.73 4.43 -18.54
N GLU A 109 16.67 3.61 -18.69
CA GLU A 109 16.32 3.03 -20.01
C GLU A 109 15.06 3.67 -20.60
N LYS A 110 14.11 4.12 -19.76
CA LYS A 110 12.86 4.74 -20.22
C LYS A 110 12.90 6.27 -20.17
N ASN A 111 13.93 6.86 -19.56
CA ASN A 111 14.10 8.30 -19.44
C ASN A 111 12.87 8.99 -18.88
N ILE A 112 12.37 8.50 -17.75
CA ILE A 112 11.23 9.12 -17.06
C ILE A 112 11.61 10.50 -16.53
N ASP A 113 10.63 11.40 -16.46
CA ASP A 113 10.77 12.76 -15.95
C ASP A 113 10.51 12.84 -14.45
N ILE A 114 9.59 12.01 -13.96
CA ILE A 114 9.18 11.92 -12.55
C ILE A 114 8.79 10.49 -12.21
N MET A 115 9.01 10.09 -10.97
CA MET A 115 8.62 8.79 -10.44
C MET A 115 7.40 8.94 -9.54
N ILE A 116 6.47 7.99 -9.65
CA ILE A 116 5.48 7.71 -8.61
C ILE A 116 5.66 6.29 -8.10
N THR A 117 5.29 6.03 -6.84
CA THR A 117 5.30 4.69 -6.27
C THR A 117 4.29 4.58 -5.15
N SER A 118 3.84 3.38 -4.88
CA SER A 118 2.87 3.08 -3.82
C SER A 118 2.99 1.63 -3.36
N LYS A 119 2.20 1.24 -2.39
CA LYS A 119 2.04 -0.12 -1.87
C LYS A 119 3.23 -0.60 -1.06
N THR A 120 3.13 -0.32 0.23
CA THR A 120 3.98 -0.81 1.30
C THR A 120 5.44 -0.30 1.28
N ALA A 121 6.09 -0.43 2.44
CA ALA A 121 7.48 -0.01 2.62
C ALA A 121 8.46 -0.78 1.70
N ASP A 122 8.15 -2.05 1.37
CA ASP A 122 9.00 -2.89 0.52
C ASP A 122 9.12 -2.38 -0.91
N THR A 123 8.17 -1.56 -1.37
CA THR A 123 8.19 -0.91 -2.68
C THR A 123 8.60 0.55 -2.58
N THR A 124 7.94 1.33 -1.72
CA THR A 124 8.11 2.80 -1.66
C THR A 124 9.49 3.23 -1.18
N VAL A 125 10.02 2.59 -0.15
CA VAL A 125 11.34 2.94 0.42
C VAL A 125 12.46 2.70 -0.59
N PRO A 126 12.64 1.50 -1.17
CA PRO A 126 13.72 1.26 -2.12
C PRO A 126 13.61 2.07 -3.41
N VAL A 127 12.39 2.38 -3.89
CA VAL A 127 12.19 3.25 -5.05
C VAL A 127 12.62 4.68 -4.73
N SER A 128 12.19 5.24 -3.58
CA SER A 128 12.61 6.56 -3.11
C SER A 128 14.13 6.67 -2.97
N GLU A 129 14.80 5.65 -2.42
CA GLU A 129 16.27 5.62 -2.32
C GLU A 129 16.97 5.72 -3.68
N ILE A 130 16.45 5.05 -4.71
CA ILE A 130 17.00 5.16 -6.08
C ILE A 130 16.76 6.56 -6.64
N CYS A 131 15.57 7.13 -6.45
CA CYS A 131 15.24 8.48 -6.90
C CYS A 131 16.13 9.54 -6.22
N GLU A 132 16.37 9.44 -4.91
CA GLU A 132 17.32 10.29 -4.18
C GLU A 132 18.72 10.24 -4.79
N ASN A 133 19.22 9.02 -5.07
CA ASN A 133 20.55 8.83 -5.65
C ASN A 133 20.67 9.34 -7.10
N LYS A 134 19.58 9.38 -7.83
CA LYS A 134 19.53 9.80 -9.25
C LYS A 134 19.08 11.24 -9.46
N GLY A 135 18.59 11.91 -8.42
CA GLY A 135 18.09 13.28 -8.49
C GLY A 135 16.76 13.40 -9.24
N ILE A 136 15.96 12.32 -9.25
CA ILE A 136 14.62 12.28 -9.85
C ILE A 136 13.59 12.52 -8.74
N VAL A 137 12.63 13.42 -8.99
CA VAL A 137 11.53 13.65 -8.06
C VAL A 137 10.65 12.41 -7.99
N CYS A 138 10.34 11.98 -6.76
CA CYS A 138 9.50 10.82 -6.48
C CYS A 138 8.35 11.24 -5.57
N LEU A 139 7.12 10.96 -6.01
CA LEU A 139 5.91 11.13 -5.22
C LEU A 139 5.42 9.74 -4.81
N SER A 140 5.21 9.53 -3.53
CA SER A 140 4.81 8.22 -3.00
C SER A 140 3.66 8.35 -2.01
N VAL A 141 2.91 7.26 -1.85
CA VAL A 141 1.74 7.19 -0.96
C VAL A 141 1.69 5.85 -0.24
N ASP A 142 0.82 5.75 0.76
CA ASP A 142 0.32 4.53 1.43
C ASP A 142 1.36 3.68 2.19
N THR A 143 2.33 4.29 2.82
CA THR A 143 3.32 3.61 3.67
C THR A 143 3.40 4.34 5.01
N PRO A 144 3.60 3.65 6.14
CA PRO A 144 3.83 4.33 7.41
C PRO A 144 5.06 5.24 7.34
N ASP A 145 4.90 6.47 7.83
CA ASP A 145 5.95 7.50 7.81
C ASP A 145 7.23 7.04 8.50
N GLU A 146 7.11 6.31 9.61
CA GLU A 146 8.26 5.81 10.36
C GLU A 146 9.11 4.85 9.54
N ALA A 147 8.49 4.08 8.64
CA ALA A 147 9.23 3.19 7.74
C ALA A 147 9.89 3.97 6.60
N TRP A 148 9.21 5.00 6.07
CA TRP A 148 9.70 5.78 4.94
C TRP A 148 10.70 6.86 5.36
N ALA A 149 10.44 7.59 6.44
CA ALA A 149 11.20 8.76 6.85
C ALA A 149 12.45 8.46 7.71
N VAL A 150 12.99 7.23 7.66
CA VAL A 150 14.21 6.84 8.38
C VAL A 150 15.41 7.68 7.95
N LYS A 151 15.48 8.06 6.67
CA LYS A 151 16.53 8.89 6.08
C LYS A 151 15.97 10.24 5.64
N PRO A 152 16.80 11.30 5.61
CA PRO A 152 16.36 12.56 5.03
C PRO A 152 16.18 12.43 3.51
N HIS A 153 15.14 13.06 2.99
CA HIS A 153 14.79 13.11 1.58
C HIS A 153 14.92 14.52 1.01
N LYS A 154 15.45 14.63 -0.20
CA LYS A 154 15.52 15.87 -0.96
C LYS A 154 14.59 15.85 -2.16
N TYR A 155 14.55 14.72 -2.86
CA TYR A 155 13.81 14.54 -4.12
C TYR A 155 12.50 13.77 -3.93
N SER A 156 12.35 13.07 -2.81
CA SER A 156 11.20 12.22 -2.54
C SER A 156 10.25 12.87 -1.55
N PHE A 157 8.93 12.72 -1.82
CA PHE A 157 7.83 13.22 -1.01
C PHE A 157 6.84 12.09 -0.79
N HIS A 158 6.26 12.02 0.41
CA HIS A 158 5.39 10.92 0.80
C HIS A 158 4.12 11.41 1.48
N ALA A 159 2.96 10.90 1.05
CA ALA A 159 1.69 11.07 1.72
C ALA A 159 1.21 9.70 2.22
N GLY A 160 1.33 9.46 3.50
CA GLY A 160 0.99 8.21 4.15
C GLY A 160 0.30 8.43 5.47
N PHE A 161 0.37 7.46 6.33
CA PHE A 161 -0.12 7.54 7.71
C PHE A 161 1.05 7.29 8.67
N ASP A 162 0.88 7.55 9.94
CA ASP A 162 1.86 7.20 10.97
C ASP A 162 1.34 6.05 11.85
N ILE A 163 2.26 5.36 12.49
CA ILE A 163 1.92 4.24 13.39
C ILE A 163 1.03 4.72 14.55
N ALA A 164 1.17 5.96 15.00
CA ALA A 164 0.33 6.51 16.05
C ALA A 164 -1.14 6.58 15.61
N SER A 165 -1.41 7.04 14.39
CA SER A 165 -2.76 7.07 13.81
C SER A 165 -3.33 5.66 13.64
N GLU A 166 -2.53 4.71 13.16
CA GLU A 166 -2.92 3.31 13.02
C GLU A 166 -3.26 2.69 14.39
N LEU A 167 -2.41 2.88 15.41
CA LEU A 167 -2.66 2.39 16.75
C LEU A 167 -3.87 3.04 17.42
N ASN A 168 -4.17 4.31 17.14
CA ASN A 168 -5.40 4.95 17.59
C ASN A 168 -6.64 4.25 17.02
N CYS A 169 -6.66 3.96 15.72
CA CYS A 169 -7.72 3.21 15.09
C CYS A 169 -7.90 1.83 15.76
N PHE A 170 -6.80 1.09 15.97
CA PHE A 170 -6.86 -0.20 16.65
C PHE A 170 -7.42 -0.07 18.07
N MET A 171 -7.01 0.93 18.83
CA MET A 171 -7.51 1.15 20.19
C MET A 171 -8.99 1.57 20.21
N ASP A 172 -9.48 2.26 19.19
CA ASP A 172 -10.91 2.54 19.06
C ASP A 172 -11.71 1.23 19.05
N ALA A 173 -11.25 0.21 18.29
CA ALA A 173 -11.88 -1.11 18.32
C ALA A 173 -11.74 -1.79 19.68
N TRP A 174 -10.57 -1.73 20.34
CA TRP A 174 -10.35 -2.39 21.63
C TRP A 174 -11.19 -1.77 22.76
N ASN A 175 -11.41 -0.46 22.72
CA ASN A 175 -12.18 0.27 23.73
C ASN A 175 -13.67 -0.05 23.69
N GLU A 176 -14.18 -0.54 22.56
CA GLU A 176 -15.59 -0.95 22.40
C GLU A 176 -15.85 -2.39 22.86
N ILE A 177 -14.80 -3.16 23.20
CA ILE A 177 -14.89 -4.57 23.61
C ILE A 177 -14.28 -4.73 25.02
N GLU A 178 -15.01 -5.40 25.92
CA GLU A 178 -14.45 -5.77 27.21
C GLU A 178 -13.32 -6.78 27.06
N THR A 179 -12.09 -6.39 27.44
CA THR A 179 -10.88 -7.20 27.39
C THR A 179 -10.09 -7.07 28.70
N ASN A 180 -9.12 -7.97 28.90
CA ASN A 180 -8.18 -7.86 30.03
C ASN A 180 -7.03 -6.86 29.77
N GLY A 181 -7.03 -6.14 28.66
CA GLY A 181 -6.03 -5.16 28.28
C GLY A 181 -4.67 -5.76 27.89
N ARG A 182 -4.57 -7.09 27.63
CA ARG A 182 -3.32 -7.75 27.25
C ARG A 182 -3.24 -7.92 25.75
N VAL A 183 -2.26 -7.26 25.14
CA VAL A 183 -2.07 -7.19 23.69
C VAL A 183 -0.88 -8.04 23.29
N GLY A 184 -1.07 -9.00 22.40
CA GLY A 184 0.01 -9.74 21.74
C GLY A 184 0.42 -9.03 20.45
N VAL A 185 1.70 -8.70 20.33
CA VAL A 185 2.23 -7.95 19.19
C VAL A 185 2.79 -8.91 18.16
N MET A 186 2.06 -9.10 17.06
CA MET A 186 2.52 -9.90 15.93
C MET A 186 3.43 -9.07 15.04
N HIS A 187 4.65 -9.55 14.80
CA HIS A 187 5.61 -8.78 13.99
C HIS A 187 6.59 -9.68 13.22
N PRO A 188 6.81 -9.42 11.92
CA PRO A 188 7.85 -10.12 11.16
C PRO A 188 9.25 -9.64 11.57
N ASN A 189 10.26 -10.45 11.23
CA ASN A 189 11.66 -10.10 11.44
C ASN A 189 12.20 -9.24 10.29
N ASP A 190 11.60 -8.05 10.10
CA ASP A 190 11.98 -7.04 9.09
C ASP A 190 11.94 -5.63 9.69
N SER A 191 12.09 -4.60 8.84
CA SER A 191 12.10 -3.20 9.28
C SER A 191 10.74 -2.73 9.81
N GLU A 192 9.65 -3.16 9.21
CA GLU A 192 8.30 -2.78 9.61
C GLU A 192 7.92 -3.44 10.94
N GLY A 193 8.14 -4.75 11.05
CA GLY A 193 7.93 -5.46 12.30
C GLY A 193 8.80 -4.92 13.45
N SER A 194 10.04 -4.55 13.16
CA SER A 194 10.93 -3.90 14.14
C SER A 194 10.39 -2.53 14.57
N THR A 195 9.84 -1.75 13.65
CA THR A 195 9.21 -0.47 13.96
C THR A 195 7.99 -0.68 14.85
N MET A 196 7.11 -1.59 14.49
CA MET A 196 5.89 -1.91 15.25
C MET A 196 6.21 -2.32 16.69
N ILE A 197 7.12 -3.27 16.91
CA ILE A 197 7.44 -3.75 18.26
C ILE A 197 8.17 -2.71 19.11
N ASN A 198 8.86 -1.75 18.50
CA ASN A 198 9.49 -0.66 19.22
C ASN A 198 8.52 0.46 19.62
N VAL A 199 7.47 0.71 18.85
CA VAL A 199 6.52 1.80 19.07
C VAL A 199 5.33 1.34 19.93
N LEU A 200 4.63 0.27 19.52
CA LEU A 200 3.35 -0.15 20.09
C LEU A 200 3.39 -0.33 21.62
N PRO A 201 4.36 -1.03 22.23
CA PRO A 201 4.33 -1.28 23.67
C PRO A 201 4.33 -0.02 24.52
N ASN A 202 5.08 1.00 24.10
CA ASN A 202 5.14 2.26 24.82
C ASN A 202 3.88 3.11 24.57
N TYR A 203 3.38 3.08 23.35
CA TYR A 203 2.23 3.86 22.92
C TYR A 203 0.95 3.43 23.67
N VAL A 204 0.66 2.14 23.70
CA VAL A 204 -0.59 1.61 24.30
C VAL A 204 -0.55 1.56 25.82
N LYS A 205 0.62 1.61 26.45
CA LYS A 205 0.79 1.56 27.89
C LYS A 205 0.09 2.72 28.61
N ASP A 206 0.21 3.91 28.04
CA ASP A 206 -0.39 5.12 28.61
C ASP A 206 -1.93 5.14 28.47
N GLN A 207 -2.45 4.24 27.66
CA GLN A 207 -3.89 4.02 27.41
C GLN A 207 -4.47 2.85 28.23
N GLY A 208 -3.67 2.27 29.12
CA GLY A 208 -4.11 1.20 30.03
C GLY A 208 -3.91 -0.21 29.50
N TYR A 209 -3.30 -0.39 28.35
CA TYR A 209 -2.98 -1.70 27.77
C TYR A 209 -1.57 -2.17 28.11
N THR A 210 -1.36 -3.48 28.10
CA THR A 210 -0.05 -4.09 28.32
C THR A 210 0.30 -4.96 27.09
N ALA A 211 1.29 -4.53 26.34
CA ALA A 211 1.77 -5.27 25.16
C ALA A 211 2.79 -6.34 25.54
N TYR A 212 2.70 -7.48 24.88
CA TYR A 212 3.60 -8.63 25.02
C TYR A 212 4.18 -9.00 23.66
N ASP A 213 5.50 -9.13 23.62
CA ASP A 213 6.22 -9.65 22.48
C ASP A 213 6.26 -11.18 22.53
N PRO A 214 5.54 -11.91 21.66
CA PRO A 214 5.59 -13.37 21.61
C PRO A 214 6.82 -13.90 20.87
N GLY A 215 7.64 -13.03 20.29
CA GLY A 215 8.80 -13.27 19.42
C GLY A 215 8.50 -13.00 17.95
N ALA A 216 9.49 -12.46 17.25
CA ALA A 216 9.42 -12.22 15.82
C ALA A 216 9.25 -13.53 15.02
N TYR A 217 8.51 -13.46 13.92
CA TYR A 217 8.39 -14.56 12.96
C TYR A 217 9.12 -14.23 11.64
N LEU A 218 9.46 -15.26 10.87
CA LEU A 218 10.02 -15.10 9.53
C LEU A 218 8.89 -15.08 8.49
N ALA A 219 8.96 -14.18 7.52
CA ALA A 219 8.00 -14.16 6.40
C ALA A 219 7.93 -15.55 5.74
N GLY A 220 6.70 -16.03 5.50
CA GLY A 220 6.44 -17.38 5.01
C GLY A 220 6.61 -18.49 6.03
N GLN A 221 6.72 -18.20 7.33
CA GLN A 221 6.83 -19.18 8.41
C GLN A 221 5.64 -20.14 8.41
N LYS A 222 5.91 -21.45 8.56
CA LYS A 222 4.87 -22.49 8.52
C LYS A 222 4.47 -23.03 9.89
N ASN A 223 5.11 -22.58 10.97
CA ASN A 223 4.81 -23.05 12.32
C ASN A 223 4.85 -21.88 13.32
N PHE A 224 3.70 -21.57 13.90
CA PHE A 224 3.49 -20.52 14.91
C PHE A 224 3.24 -21.07 16.32
N THR A 225 3.34 -22.38 16.54
CA THR A 225 3.02 -23.03 17.84
C THR A 225 3.73 -22.36 19.03
N ASN A 226 4.99 -21.96 18.88
CA ASN A 226 5.74 -21.31 19.97
C ASN A 226 5.20 -19.92 20.27
N ILE A 227 4.87 -19.15 19.23
CA ILE A 227 4.25 -17.83 19.36
C ILE A 227 2.90 -17.96 20.08
N ILE A 228 2.04 -18.88 19.62
CA ILE A 228 0.72 -19.13 20.21
C ILE A 228 0.85 -19.56 21.68
N ARG A 229 1.83 -20.38 22.03
CA ARG A 229 2.12 -20.77 23.41
C ARG A 229 2.52 -19.58 24.28
N ASN A 230 3.33 -18.66 23.74
CA ASN A 230 3.71 -17.42 24.44
C ASN A 230 2.50 -16.52 24.66
N LEU A 231 1.64 -16.31 23.65
CA LEU A 231 0.38 -15.56 23.76
C LEU A 231 -0.52 -16.17 24.85
N ARG A 232 -0.69 -17.49 24.85
CA ARG A 232 -1.48 -18.22 25.87
C ARG A 232 -0.90 -18.04 27.30
N THR A 233 0.42 -18.11 27.45
CA THR A 233 1.09 -17.94 28.73
C THR A 233 0.84 -16.53 29.32
N GLN A 234 0.78 -15.53 28.44
CA GLN A 234 0.51 -14.16 28.82
C GLN A 234 -0.99 -13.84 28.90
N LYS A 235 -1.88 -14.80 28.61
CA LYS A 235 -3.34 -14.64 28.58
C LYS A 235 -3.77 -13.46 27.72
N VAL A 236 -3.21 -13.37 26.51
CA VAL A 236 -3.51 -12.33 25.53
C VAL A 236 -4.97 -12.46 25.06
N GLU A 237 -5.70 -11.37 25.03
CA GLU A 237 -7.06 -11.28 24.49
C GLU A 237 -7.17 -10.36 23.27
N VAL A 238 -6.16 -9.53 23.05
CA VAL A 238 -6.07 -8.61 21.91
C VAL A 238 -4.87 -8.99 21.05
N LEU A 239 -5.05 -9.15 19.76
CA LEU A 239 -3.95 -9.30 18.82
C LEU A 239 -3.80 -8.05 17.97
N ALA A 240 -2.60 -7.50 17.94
CA ALA A 240 -2.23 -6.34 17.13
C ALA A 240 -0.87 -6.56 16.47
N GLY A 241 -0.46 -5.65 15.62
CA GLY A 241 0.83 -5.70 14.95
C GLY A 241 0.69 -5.71 13.43
N VAL A 242 1.57 -6.41 12.74
CA VAL A 242 1.60 -6.45 11.27
C VAL A 242 1.92 -7.87 10.76
N MET A 243 1.15 -8.33 9.78
CA MET A 243 1.36 -9.61 9.08
C MET A 243 0.96 -9.49 7.62
N THR A 244 1.59 -10.26 6.73
CA THR A 244 1.02 -10.49 5.40
C THR A 244 -0.22 -11.37 5.50
N ASN A 245 -1.13 -11.31 4.53
CA ASN A 245 -2.31 -12.19 4.50
C ASN A 245 -1.93 -13.68 4.56
N ALA A 246 -0.92 -14.11 3.81
CA ALA A 246 -0.47 -15.51 3.76
C ALA A 246 0.08 -16.02 5.12
N ASP A 247 0.81 -15.18 5.83
CA ASP A 247 1.32 -15.51 7.17
C ASP A 247 0.19 -15.53 8.19
N PHE A 248 -0.73 -14.56 8.10
CA PHE A 248 -1.90 -14.50 8.97
C PHE A 248 -2.81 -15.72 8.80
N GLU A 249 -3.10 -16.15 7.59
CA GLU A 249 -3.86 -17.38 7.35
C GLU A 249 -3.25 -18.59 8.05
N THR A 250 -1.94 -18.75 7.90
CA THR A 250 -1.20 -19.84 8.54
C THR A 250 -1.26 -19.75 10.07
N PHE A 251 -1.06 -18.55 10.59
CA PHE A 251 -1.14 -18.26 12.03
C PHE A 251 -2.55 -18.49 12.57
N TYR A 252 -3.57 -17.96 11.90
CA TYR A 252 -4.97 -18.06 12.31
C TYR A 252 -5.46 -19.51 12.35
N ALA A 253 -5.15 -20.31 11.32
CA ALA A 253 -5.47 -21.71 11.30
C ALA A 253 -4.86 -22.47 12.51
N GLN A 254 -3.59 -22.20 12.82
CA GLN A 254 -2.93 -22.81 13.98
C GLN A 254 -3.44 -22.28 15.31
N LEU A 255 -3.82 -21.00 15.39
CA LEU A 255 -4.46 -20.43 16.58
C LEU A 255 -5.76 -21.16 16.91
N LYS A 256 -6.54 -21.51 15.88
CA LYS A 256 -7.77 -22.31 15.98
C LYS A 256 -7.47 -23.76 16.36
N GLU A 257 -6.52 -24.41 15.67
CA GLU A 257 -6.11 -25.80 15.95
C GLU A 257 -5.57 -26.00 17.38
N GLU A 258 -4.80 -25.04 17.89
CA GLU A 258 -4.29 -25.02 19.26
C GLU A 258 -5.37 -24.69 20.30
N GLY A 259 -6.60 -24.40 19.90
CA GLY A 259 -7.72 -24.07 20.78
C GLY A 259 -7.47 -22.80 21.63
N TYR A 260 -6.85 -21.77 21.03
CA TYR A 260 -6.63 -20.50 21.74
C TYR A 260 -7.45 -19.35 21.13
N LEU A 261 -7.99 -19.52 19.93
CA LEU A 261 -8.81 -18.50 19.27
C LEU A 261 -9.99 -18.04 20.14
N GLU A 262 -10.63 -18.93 20.86
CA GLU A 262 -11.77 -18.61 21.75
C GLU A 262 -11.42 -17.61 22.88
N ASN A 263 -10.13 -17.42 23.16
CA ASN A 263 -9.67 -16.44 24.16
C ASN A 263 -9.37 -15.07 23.53
N ILE A 264 -9.32 -14.98 22.22
CA ILE A 264 -9.07 -13.73 21.52
C ILE A 264 -10.40 -12.99 21.33
N ARG A 265 -10.43 -11.74 21.75
CA ARG A 265 -11.63 -10.90 21.73
C ARG A 265 -11.65 -9.98 20.52
N VAL A 266 -10.48 -9.50 20.07
CA VAL A 266 -10.33 -8.60 18.94
C VAL A 266 -8.98 -8.81 18.25
N ILE A 267 -8.99 -8.71 16.94
CA ILE A 267 -7.79 -8.80 16.08
C ILE A 267 -7.74 -7.54 15.20
N THR A 268 -6.66 -6.79 15.36
CA THR A 268 -6.32 -5.56 14.62
C THR A 268 -4.89 -5.68 14.13
N ILE A 269 -4.63 -6.60 13.20
CA ILE A 269 -3.31 -6.83 12.64
C ILE A 269 -3.26 -6.17 11.26
N ALA A 270 -2.43 -5.15 11.11
CA ALA A 270 -2.24 -4.43 9.86
C ALA A 270 -1.98 -5.35 8.67
N LYS A 271 -2.46 -4.97 7.50
CA LYS A 271 -2.39 -5.67 6.20
C LYS A 271 -3.27 -6.93 6.08
N THR A 272 -3.83 -7.46 7.16
CA THR A 272 -4.51 -8.77 7.11
C THR A 272 -5.97 -8.73 6.67
N ALA A 273 -6.65 -7.61 6.84
CA ALA A 273 -8.08 -7.47 6.61
C ALA A 273 -8.43 -6.30 5.67
N LEU A 274 -7.52 -5.94 4.78
CA LEU A 274 -7.71 -4.80 3.86
C LEU A 274 -8.56 -5.14 2.64
N PHE A 275 -8.57 -6.41 2.20
CA PHE A 275 -9.19 -6.82 0.94
C PHE A 275 -10.29 -7.86 1.16
N LYS A 276 -11.46 -7.62 0.56
CA LYS A 276 -12.64 -8.50 0.64
C LYS A 276 -12.32 -9.96 0.29
N LYS A 277 -11.56 -10.18 -0.80
CA LYS A 277 -11.16 -11.54 -1.23
C LYS A 277 -10.35 -12.31 -0.19
N ASP A 278 -9.58 -11.62 0.63
CA ASP A 278 -8.80 -12.26 1.69
C ASP A 278 -9.71 -12.64 2.85
N ILE A 279 -10.70 -11.81 3.16
CA ILE A 279 -11.74 -12.10 4.16
C ILE A 279 -12.64 -13.26 3.72
N GLU A 280 -13.06 -13.29 2.46
CA GLU A 280 -13.83 -14.41 1.89
C GLU A 280 -13.08 -15.74 1.99
N ARG A 281 -11.75 -15.72 1.84
CA ARG A 281 -10.91 -16.91 1.98
C ARG A 281 -10.69 -17.31 3.42
N LEU A 282 -10.53 -16.35 4.33
CA LEU A 282 -10.36 -16.58 5.76
C LEU A 282 -11.65 -17.08 6.41
N ASP A 283 -12.80 -16.63 5.91
CA ASP A 283 -14.14 -16.92 6.42
C ASP A 283 -14.25 -16.61 7.94
N VAL A 284 -13.84 -15.39 8.30
CA VAL A 284 -13.79 -14.92 9.70
C VAL A 284 -14.53 -13.60 9.84
N GLU A 285 -15.66 -13.63 10.52
CA GLU A 285 -16.41 -12.42 10.89
C GLU A 285 -15.79 -11.74 12.11
N GLY A 286 -15.69 -10.43 12.08
CA GLY A 286 -15.21 -9.63 13.21
C GLY A 286 -13.74 -9.21 13.14
N LEU A 287 -13.03 -9.49 12.03
CA LEU A 287 -11.69 -8.94 11.83
C LEU A 287 -11.77 -7.43 11.64
N CYS A 288 -10.98 -6.70 12.42
CA CYS A 288 -10.86 -5.26 12.34
C CYS A 288 -9.68 -4.86 11.44
N THR A 289 -9.79 -3.67 10.84
CA THR A 289 -8.76 -3.13 9.93
C THR A 289 -8.79 -1.62 9.91
N GLU A 290 -7.63 -1.03 9.80
CA GLU A 290 -7.49 0.37 9.46
C GLU A 290 -8.08 0.64 8.06
N ILE A 291 -8.81 1.73 7.92
CA ILE A 291 -9.40 2.16 6.64
C ILE A 291 -8.66 3.41 6.16
N TRP A 292 -7.89 3.24 5.11
CA TRP A 292 -7.10 4.30 4.48
C TRP A 292 -7.96 5.20 3.60
N TRP A 293 -8.99 4.66 3.03
CA TRP A 293 -10.00 5.34 2.23
C TRP A 293 -11.24 4.45 2.07
N ASP A 294 -12.39 5.09 1.97
CA ASP A 294 -13.68 4.44 1.72
C ASP A 294 -14.60 5.36 0.92
N SER A 295 -15.58 4.79 0.22
CA SER A 295 -16.59 5.53 -0.53
C SER A 295 -17.42 6.51 0.31
N SER A 296 -17.50 6.28 1.62
CA SER A 296 -18.20 7.14 2.58
C SER A 296 -17.34 8.31 3.09
N PHE A 297 -16.05 8.39 2.73
CA PHE A 297 -15.22 9.52 3.15
C PHE A 297 -15.77 10.83 2.57
N PRO A 298 -15.89 11.90 3.38
CA PRO A 298 -16.47 13.17 2.96
C PRO A 298 -15.44 14.03 2.20
N THR A 299 -14.62 13.39 1.37
CA THR A 299 -13.57 14.02 0.58
C THR A 299 -13.97 14.06 -0.90
N VAL A 300 -13.33 14.98 -1.63
CA VAL A 300 -13.59 15.18 -3.06
C VAL A 300 -12.29 15.29 -3.84
N SER A 301 -12.30 14.83 -5.08
CA SER A 301 -11.18 14.95 -6.01
C SER A 301 -10.81 16.39 -6.30
N SER A 302 -9.54 16.74 -6.16
CA SER A 302 -8.97 18.03 -6.58
C SER A 302 -8.84 18.15 -8.10
N ILE A 303 -8.91 17.04 -8.85
CA ILE A 303 -8.83 17.05 -10.32
C ILE A 303 -10.17 17.48 -10.92
N ASP A 304 -11.27 16.85 -10.50
CA ASP A 304 -12.57 17.01 -11.18
C ASP A 304 -13.76 17.27 -10.25
N GLY A 305 -13.55 17.22 -8.93
CA GLY A 305 -14.59 17.43 -7.92
C GLY A 305 -15.42 16.18 -7.62
N SER A 306 -15.06 15.01 -8.16
CA SER A 306 -15.75 13.75 -7.87
C SER A 306 -15.65 13.42 -6.37
N THR A 307 -16.77 13.02 -5.78
CA THR A 307 -16.84 12.53 -4.40
C THR A 307 -16.23 11.13 -4.30
N SER A 308 -15.86 10.71 -3.08
CA SER A 308 -15.41 9.34 -2.84
C SER A 308 -16.43 8.29 -3.29
N ALA A 309 -17.73 8.56 -3.12
CA ALA A 309 -18.81 7.69 -3.61
C ALA A 309 -18.81 7.57 -5.14
N GLU A 310 -18.69 8.70 -5.87
CA GLU A 310 -18.63 8.70 -7.33
C GLU A 310 -17.37 8.00 -7.85
N LEU A 311 -16.23 8.15 -7.17
CA LEU A 311 -15.01 7.42 -7.52
C LEU A 311 -15.16 5.91 -7.31
N ASN A 312 -15.81 5.49 -6.24
CA ASN A 312 -16.15 4.07 -6.03
C ASN A 312 -17.04 3.52 -7.16
N GLU A 313 -18.07 4.28 -7.60
CA GLU A 313 -18.89 3.90 -8.74
C GLU A 313 -18.10 3.81 -10.04
N GLN A 314 -17.14 4.69 -10.27
CA GLN A 314 -16.27 4.63 -11.45
C GLN A 314 -15.35 3.41 -11.39
N PHE A 315 -14.77 3.13 -10.22
CA PHE A 315 -13.95 1.95 -10.01
C PHE A 315 -14.73 0.66 -10.28
N THR A 316 -15.94 0.52 -9.71
CA THR A 316 -16.79 -0.66 -9.93
C THR A 316 -17.19 -0.83 -11.40
N ARG A 317 -17.44 0.27 -12.12
CA ARG A 317 -17.72 0.23 -13.57
C ARG A 317 -16.50 -0.21 -14.38
N LEU A 318 -15.31 0.24 -14.00
CA LEU A 318 -14.06 -0.06 -14.71
C LEU A 318 -13.62 -1.51 -14.50
N THR A 319 -13.73 -2.00 -13.28
CA THR A 319 -13.13 -3.28 -12.85
C THR A 319 -14.12 -4.42 -12.77
N GLY A 320 -15.42 -4.13 -12.68
CA GLY A 320 -16.47 -5.11 -12.43
C GLY A 320 -16.52 -5.59 -10.96
N GLN A 321 -15.73 -4.97 -10.08
CA GLN A 321 -15.79 -5.25 -8.65
C GLN A 321 -17.02 -4.60 -8.01
N ASP A 322 -17.51 -5.11 -6.91
CA ASP A 322 -18.65 -4.56 -6.17
C ASP A 322 -18.27 -3.41 -5.22
N HIS A 323 -17.00 -3.30 -4.89
CA HIS A 323 -16.47 -2.27 -3.97
C HIS A 323 -14.99 -1.99 -4.24
N ALA A 324 -14.58 -0.73 -4.08
CA ALA A 324 -13.19 -0.32 -4.19
C ALA A 324 -12.41 -0.63 -2.91
N PRO A 325 -11.25 -1.30 -3.00
CA PRO A 325 -10.33 -1.45 -1.87
C PRO A 325 -9.82 -0.10 -1.35
N ALA A 326 -9.45 -0.04 -0.08
CA ALA A 326 -8.93 1.18 0.56
C ALA A 326 -7.71 1.79 -0.17
N ALA A 327 -6.87 0.97 -0.78
CA ALA A 327 -5.71 1.40 -1.56
C ALA A 327 -6.05 2.23 -2.81
N VAL A 328 -7.28 2.13 -3.32
CA VAL A 328 -7.75 2.85 -4.52
C VAL A 328 -7.76 4.36 -4.32
N GLY A 329 -8.15 4.84 -3.13
CA GLY A 329 -8.09 6.27 -2.81
C GLY A 329 -6.68 6.82 -2.88
N TYR A 330 -5.70 6.08 -2.36
CA TYR A 330 -4.29 6.48 -2.39
C TYR A 330 -3.71 6.48 -3.81
N ASP A 331 -4.07 5.51 -4.66
CA ASP A 331 -3.65 5.53 -6.07
C ASP A 331 -4.18 6.76 -6.81
N TYR A 332 -5.43 7.13 -6.56
CA TYR A 332 -6.03 8.33 -7.15
C TYR A 332 -5.35 9.59 -6.61
N ALA A 333 -5.18 9.70 -5.30
CA ALA A 333 -4.52 10.83 -4.66
C ALA A 333 -3.07 11.02 -5.12
N ASN A 334 -2.34 9.94 -5.42
CA ASN A 334 -0.99 10.04 -5.98
C ASN A 334 -1.00 10.80 -7.33
N ILE A 335 -2.04 10.63 -8.14
CA ILE A 335 -2.21 11.38 -9.39
C ILE A 335 -2.71 12.80 -9.15
N GLU A 336 -3.54 13.04 -8.13
CA GLU A 336 -3.91 14.41 -7.71
C GLU A 336 -2.67 15.23 -7.32
N ILE A 337 -1.80 14.62 -6.50
CA ILE A 337 -0.52 15.21 -6.08
C ILE A 337 0.38 15.46 -7.29
N LEU A 338 0.55 14.47 -8.16
CA LEU A 338 1.35 14.59 -9.39
C LEU A 338 0.84 15.74 -10.26
N TYR A 339 -0.45 15.79 -10.51
CA TYR A 339 -1.10 16.82 -11.33
C TYR A 339 -0.89 18.23 -10.75
N ALA A 340 -1.11 18.39 -9.44
CA ALA A 340 -0.91 19.66 -8.75
C ALA A 340 0.55 20.11 -8.77
N VAL A 341 1.49 19.19 -8.54
CA VAL A 341 2.94 19.48 -8.57
C VAL A 341 3.38 19.90 -9.97
N LEU A 342 2.96 19.18 -11.02
CA LEU A 342 3.30 19.52 -12.42
C LEU A 342 2.76 20.90 -12.82
N ASN A 343 1.51 21.19 -12.51
CA ASN A 343 0.90 22.49 -12.82
C ASN A 343 1.52 23.64 -12.05
N SER A 344 1.82 23.42 -10.76
CA SER A 344 2.47 24.46 -9.92
C SER A 344 3.92 24.71 -10.36
N ALA A 345 4.66 23.67 -10.71
CA ALA A 345 6.04 23.79 -11.19
C ALA A 345 6.11 24.44 -12.58
N GLY A 346 5.16 24.13 -13.46
CA GLY A 346 5.16 24.54 -14.86
C GLY A 346 6.43 24.15 -15.61
N SER A 347 7.19 23.18 -15.13
CA SER A 347 8.48 22.75 -15.64
C SER A 347 8.82 21.33 -15.14
N LEU A 348 9.66 20.63 -15.88
CA LEU A 348 10.20 19.31 -15.48
C LEU A 348 11.55 19.41 -14.77
N SER A 349 12.07 20.61 -14.47
CA SER A 349 13.30 20.72 -13.69
C SER A 349 13.08 20.25 -12.25
N SER A 350 13.98 19.43 -11.73
CA SER A 350 13.88 18.88 -10.36
C SER A 350 13.76 19.98 -9.31
N GLU A 351 14.43 21.13 -9.49
CA GLU A 351 14.32 22.24 -8.54
C GLU A 351 12.92 22.81 -8.45
N LYS A 352 12.26 23.03 -9.60
CA LYS A 352 10.88 23.56 -9.63
C LYS A 352 9.86 22.55 -9.15
N LEU A 353 10.05 21.27 -9.48
CA LEU A 353 9.20 20.18 -8.97
C LEU A 353 9.31 20.05 -7.45
N ILE A 354 10.53 20.11 -6.88
CA ILE A 354 10.76 20.11 -5.44
C ILE A 354 10.11 21.34 -4.77
N GLU A 355 10.28 22.51 -5.36
CA GLU A 355 9.66 23.74 -4.84
C GLU A 355 8.14 23.63 -4.84
N ALA A 356 7.55 23.15 -5.92
CA ALA A 356 6.10 22.92 -6.03
C ALA A 356 5.60 21.90 -5.00
N ALA A 357 6.29 20.78 -4.83
CA ALA A 357 5.92 19.78 -3.86
C ALA A 357 6.01 20.31 -2.42
N ARG A 358 7.09 21.00 -2.05
CA ARG A 358 7.26 21.59 -0.71
C ARG A 358 6.20 22.64 -0.35
N ASN A 359 5.69 23.35 -1.33
CA ASN A 359 4.65 24.37 -1.14
C ASN A 359 3.24 23.82 -1.34
N LEU A 360 3.08 22.48 -1.53
CA LEU A 360 1.79 21.87 -1.74
C LEU A 360 0.89 22.03 -0.50
N ASP A 361 -0.34 22.50 -0.70
CA ASP A 361 -1.43 22.54 0.26
C ASP A 361 -2.68 22.17 -0.52
N LEU A 362 -2.98 20.86 -0.58
CA LEU A 362 -3.95 20.28 -1.50
C LEU A 362 -4.96 19.42 -0.75
N ASP A 363 -6.24 19.69 -0.93
CA ASP A 363 -7.30 18.78 -0.50
C ASP A 363 -7.44 17.68 -1.55
N THR A 364 -7.35 16.41 -1.13
CA THR A 364 -7.41 15.22 -1.98
C THR A 364 -8.47 14.26 -1.48
N VAL A 365 -8.69 13.19 -2.21
CA VAL A 365 -9.65 12.14 -1.82
C VAL A 365 -9.23 11.39 -0.55
N ILE A 366 -7.96 11.45 -0.14
CA ILE A 366 -7.47 10.84 1.12
C ILE A 366 -7.35 11.85 2.26
N GLY A 367 -7.69 13.12 2.04
CA GLY A 367 -7.53 14.21 2.99
C GLY A 367 -6.58 15.29 2.48
N LYS A 368 -6.18 16.18 3.37
CA LYS A 368 -5.28 17.28 3.03
C LYS A 368 -3.82 16.82 2.97
N VAL A 369 -3.20 17.01 1.80
CA VAL A 369 -1.77 16.77 1.59
C VAL A 369 -0.99 18.07 1.74
N LYS A 370 -0.15 18.11 2.78
CA LYS A 370 0.77 19.21 3.06
C LYS A 370 2.05 18.64 3.64
N TYR A 371 3.12 18.69 2.89
CA TYR A 371 4.38 18.12 3.31
C TYR A 371 5.06 18.94 4.41
N ASN A 372 5.55 18.26 5.43
CA ASN A 372 6.36 18.85 6.49
C ASN A 372 7.84 19.01 6.07
N GLU A 373 8.69 19.45 7.02
CA GLU A 373 10.13 19.67 6.78
C GLU A 373 10.90 18.39 6.38
N ARG A 374 10.32 17.20 6.63
CA ARG A 374 10.89 15.90 6.27
C ARG A 374 10.29 15.34 4.97
N ASN A 375 9.52 16.14 4.23
CA ASN A 375 8.86 15.79 2.98
C ASN A 375 7.77 14.70 3.13
N TYR A 376 7.07 14.61 4.28
CA TYR A 376 5.90 13.75 4.37
C TYR A 376 4.66 14.47 4.90
N SER A 377 3.50 13.91 4.60
CA SER A 377 2.19 14.38 5.02
C SER A 377 1.41 13.20 5.61
N VAL A 378 1.02 13.30 6.89
CA VAL A 378 0.21 12.30 7.56
C VAL A 378 -1.24 12.42 7.12
N GLN A 379 -1.83 11.33 6.66
CA GLN A 379 -3.21 11.25 6.23
C GLN A 379 -4.10 10.62 7.30
N PRO A 380 -5.36 11.02 7.36
CA PRO A 380 -6.29 10.46 8.35
C PRO A 380 -6.63 9.00 8.06
N LEU A 381 -6.93 8.26 9.13
CA LEU A 381 -7.40 6.89 9.09
C LEU A 381 -8.72 6.76 9.86
N ALA A 382 -9.54 5.81 9.44
CA ALA A 382 -10.71 5.32 10.17
C ALA A 382 -10.49 3.86 10.57
N GLU A 383 -11.34 3.34 11.46
CA GLU A 383 -11.32 1.93 11.83
C GLU A 383 -12.57 1.23 11.33
N GLY A 384 -12.40 0.05 10.78
CA GLY A 384 -13.47 -0.76 10.25
C GLY A 384 -13.42 -2.21 10.69
N GLN A 385 -14.52 -2.90 10.41
CA GLN A 385 -14.66 -4.32 10.71
C GLN A 385 -15.39 -5.03 9.60
N TRP A 386 -14.94 -6.23 9.27
CA TRP A 386 -15.63 -7.11 8.34
C TRP A 386 -16.71 -7.90 9.04
N VAL A 387 -17.91 -7.82 8.49
CA VAL A 387 -19.12 -8.49 8.99
C VAL A 387 -19.89 -9.12 7.84
N ILE A 388 -20.70 -10.12 8.15
CA ILE A 388 -21.70 -10.62 7.21
C ILE A 388 -22.92 -9.70 7.30
N GLY A 389 -23.20 -9.01 6.20
CA GLY A 389 -24.34 -8.11 6.06
C GLY A 389 -25.68 -8.81 5.97
N SER A 390 -26.75 -8.04 5.92
CA SER A 390 -28.12 -8.55 5.89
C SER A 390 -28.43 -9.39 4.64
N ALA A 391 -27.74 -9.18 3.54
CA ALA A 391 -27.85 -9.94 2.30
C ALA A 391 -27.06 -11.26 2.31
N GLY A 392 -26.25 -11.50 3.34
CA GLY A 392 -25.38 -12.67 3.45
C GLY A 392 -24.01 -12.49 2.76
N ASP A 393 -23.68 -11.29 2.31
CA ASP A 393 -22.41 -10.96 1.71
C ASP A 393 -21.47 -10.30 2.72
N TRP A 394 -20.14 -10.35 2.46
CA TRP A 394 -19.16 -9.67 3.26
C TRP A 394 -19.24 -8.15 3.03
N GLU A 395 -19.41 -7.43 4.13
CA GLU A 395 -19.45 -5.97 4.18
C GLU A 395 -18.39 -5.45 5.15
N ARG A 396 -17.70 -4.36 4.78
CA ARG A 396 -16.83 -3.63 5.69
C ARG A 396 -17.62 -2.47 6.28
N THR A 397 -17.83 -2.49 7.59
CA THR A 397 -18.48 -1.39 8.32
C THR A 397 -17.43 -0.50 8.97
N ILE A 398 -17.64 0.81 8.97
CA ILE A 398 -16.84 1.76 9.72
C ILE A 398 -17.35 1.76 11.16
N ILE A 399 -16.48 1.40 12.11
CA ILE A 399 -16.80 1.34 13.55
C ILE A 399 -16.30 2.58 14.30
N SER A 400 -15.27 3.26 13.79
CA SER A 400 -14.80 4.56 14.26
C SER A 400 -14.39 5.43 13.10
N ALA A 401 -14.72 6.72 13.17
CA ALA A 401 -14.23 7.73 12.23
C ALA A 401 -12.71 7.99 12.35
N GLY A 402 -12.10 7.55 13.45
CA GLY A 402 -10.69 7.79 13.72
C GLY A 402 -10.35 9.27 13.65
N SER A 403 -9.44 9.61 12.71
CA SER A 403 -9.04 10.99 12.42
C SER A 403 -9.68 11.59 11.15
N VAL A 404 -10.62 10.89 10.52
CA VAL A 404 -11.32 11.39 9.31
C VAL A 404 -12.42 12.35 9.71
N GLU A 405 -12.18 13.65 9.52
CA GLU A 405 -13.13 14.70 9.88
C GLU A 405 -14.43 14.61 9.07
N GLY A 406 -15.57 14.60 9.76
CA GLY A 406 -16.89 14.55 9.13
C GLY A 406 -17.35 13.16 8.69
N LEU A 407 -16.58 12.12 8.95
CA LEU A 407 -17.01 10.74 8.72
C LEU A 407 -17.91 10.28 9.87
N GLU A 408 -18.98 9.57 9.55
CA GLU A 408 -19.87 8.94 10.53
C GLU A 408 -19.69 7.42 10.52
N PRO A 409 -19.61 6.76 11.70
CA PRO A 409 -19.60 5.30 11.77
C PRO A 409 -20.85 4.70 11.11
N THR A 410 -20.67 3.59 10.38
CA THR A 410 -21.76 2.89 9.68
C THR A 410 -22.23 1.62 10.42
N GLY A 411 -21.51 1.22 11.46
CA GLY A 411 -21.82 0.05 12.27
C GLY A 411 -21.24 0.14 13.67
N THR A 412 -21.49 -0.91 14.45
CA THR A 412 -20.90 -1.12 15.77
C THR A 412 -20.09 -2.38 15.76
N ILE A 413 -19.04 -2.43 16.58
CA ILE A 413 -18.16 -3.57 16.63
C ILE A 413 -18.88 -4.85 17.06
N ARG A 414 -18.52 -5.97 16.45
CA ARG A 414 -18.95 -7.32 16.81
C ARG A 414 -17.76 -8.13 17.32
N LEU A 415 -18.03 -9.06 18.23
CA LEU A 415 -17.00 -10.01 18.64
C LEU A 415 -16.57 -10.89 17.47
N LEU A 416 -15.31 -11.30 17.50
CA LEU A 416 -14.74 -12.28 16.57
C LEU A 416 -15.57 -13.59 16.64
N GLN A 417 -15.93 -14.15 15.47
CA GLN A 417 -16.74 -15.38 15.37
C GLN A 417 -16.04 -16.43 14.49
#